data_7ee7eb4f0c814fa0f9ceb0554e6a74c4
#
_entry.id   7ee7eb4f0c814fa0f9ceb0554e6a74c4
#
_cell.length_a   1.000
_cell.length_b   1.000
_cell.length_c   1.000
_cell.angle_alpha   90.00
_cell.angle_beta   90.00
_cell.angle_gamma   90.00
#
_symmetry.space_group_name_H-M   'P 1'
#
loop_
_entity.id
_entity.type
_entity.pdbx_description
1 polymer ?
#
loop_
_entity_poly.entity_id
_entity_poly.type
_entity_poly.pdbx_seq_one_letter_code
_entity_poly.pdbx_strand_id
1 'polypeptide(L)'
;MFDGLSLEFKDDHIHLKHDKSFVINPTSMKSFWGYLREQCEDHDCTSVLLEADSPTRNMDTVGAFTSGVAAASVAQNLWLALCFHRYKPDEISELFRQAARNRGANVEFFSDREAALVWLRANNPSF
;
A
#
# COMPACT_ATOMS: atom_id res chain seq x y z
N MET A 1 -7.50 12.67 -10.58
CA MET A 1 -6.64 12.27 -9.46
C MET A 1 -7.50 11.99 -8.23
N PHE A 2 -6.95 11.36 -7.22
CA PHE A 2 -7.69 10.96 -6.02
C PHE A 2 -7.75 12.08 -5.00
N ASP A 3 -8.93 12.33 -4.44
CA ASP A 3 -9.09 13.28 -3.34
C ASP A 3 -8.40 12.75 -2.09
N GLY A 4 -7.64 13.62 -1.43
CA GLY A 4 -6.95 13.25 -0.19
C GLY A 4 -5.71 12.39 -0.36
N LEU A 5 -5.25 12.18 -1.59
CA LEU A 5 -4.06 11.39 -1.88
C LEU A 5 -2.97 12.27 -2.49
N SER A 6 -1.77 12.20 -1.94
CA SER A 6 -0.60 12.89 -2.50
C SER A 6 0.54 11.88 -2.70
N LEU A 7 1.38 12.14 -3.70
CA LEU A 7 2.50 11.25 -4.04
C LEU A 7 3.78 12.05 -4.18
N GLU A 8 4.85 11.49 -3.68
CA GLU A 8 6.19 12.05 -3.82
C GLU A 8 7.18 10.92 -4.04
N PHE A 9 8.04 11.05 -5.04
CA PHE A 9 9.13 10.09 -5.24
C PHE A 9 10.36 10.53 -4.43
N LYS A 10 10.85 9.64 -3.58
CA LYS A 10 11.93 9.90 -2.61
C LYS A 10 13.23 9.18 -2.97
N ASP A 11 13.66 9.22 -4.20
CA ASP A 11 14.87 8.57 -4.69
C ASP A 11 14.83 7.04 -4.62
N ASP A 12 14.52 6.46 -3.45
CA ASP A 12 14.56 5.01 -3.22
C ASP A 12 13.17 4.40 -2.99
N HIS A 13 12.13 5.21 -2.89
CA HIS A 13 10.76 4.70 -2.72
C HIS A 13 9.72 5.73 -3.14
N ILE A 14 8.52 5.25 -3.41
CA ILE A 14 7.36 6.09 -3.69
C ILE A 14 6.65 6.32 -2.36
N HIS A 15 6.48 7.57 -1.97
CA HIS A 15 5.79 7.94 -0.73
C HIS A 15 4.41 8.49 -1.05
N LEU A 16 3.39 7.75 -0.64
CA LEU A 16 1.99 8.15 -0.79
C LEU A 16 1.43 8.47 0.58
N LYS A 17 0.68 9.57 0.66
CA LYS A 17 -0.05 9.94 1.87
C LYS A 17 -1.51 10.13 1.54
N HIS A 18 -2.39 9.62 2.38
CA HIS A 18 -3.81 9.96 2.24
C HIS A 18 -4.38 10.46 3.55
N ASP A 19 -5.36 11.34 3.43
CA ASP A 19 -6.09 11.88 4.56
C ASP A 19 -7.48 11.25 4.67
N LYS A 20 -8.33 11.77 5.54
CA LYS A 20 -9.66 11.19 5.79
C LYS A 20 -10.62 11.28 4.61
N SER A 21 -10.34 12.14 3.63
CA SER A 21 -11.20 12.23 2.44
C SER A 21 -10.97 11.07 1.49
N PHE A 22 -9.85 10.34 1.61
CA PHE A 22 -9.62 9.14 0.84
C PHE A 22 -10.16 7.93 1.61
N VAL A 23 -11.28 7.39 1.14
CA VAL A 23 -11.92 6.24 1.79
C VAL A 23 -11.49 4.95 1.13
N ILE A 24 -11.00 4.02 1.95
CA ILE A 24 -10.61 2.69 1.48
C ILE A 24 -11.86 1.84 1.29
N ASN A 25 -12.23 1.60 0.04
CA ASN A 25 -13.35 0.72 -0.33
C ASN A 25 -13.01 0.01 -1.65
N PRO A 26 -13.80 -0.99 -2.09
CA PRO A 26 -13.46 -1.74 -3.30
C PRO A 26 -13.30 -0.86 -4.55
N THR A 27 -14.14 0.16 -4.71
CA THR A 27 -14.11 1.03 -5.88
C THR A 27 -12.85 1.90 -5.88
N SER A 28 -12.56 2.58 -4.76
CA SER A 28 -11.40 3.45 -4.67
C SER A 28 -10.10 2.67 -4.81
N MET A 29 -10.04 1.47 -4.22
CA MET A 29 -8.81 0.68 -4.27
C MET A 29 -8.55 0.09 -5.64
N LYS A 30 -9.59 -0.26 -6.39
CA LYS A 30 -9.41 -0.72 -7.77
C LYS A 30 -8.72 0.36 -8.61
N SER A 31 -9.18 1.59 -8.51
CA SER A 31 -8.57 2.72 -9.22
C SER A 31 -7.17 3.03 -8.69
N PHE A 32 -6.99 2.94 -7.38
CA PHE A 32 -5.71 3.19 -6.73
C PHE A 32 -4.63 2.22 -7.20
N TRP A 33 -4.92 0.93 -7.28
CA TRP A 33 -3.92 -0.05 -7.72
C TRP A 33 -3.48 0.20 -9.16
N GLY A 34 -4.39 0.60 -10.03
CA GLY A 34 -4.05 0.97 -11.41
C GLY A 34 -3.13 2.18 -11.45
N TYR A 35 -3.44 3.19 -10.65
CA TYR A 35 -2.61 4.39 -10.52
C TYR A 35 -1.22 4.05 -9.99
N LEU A 36 -1.15 3.22 -8.94
CA LEU A 36 0.14 2.82 -8.35
C LEU A 36 0.99 2.05 -9.34
N ARG A 37 0.37 1.20 -10.14
CA ARG A 37 1.07 0.46 -11.19
C ARG A 37 1.76 1.41 -12.16
N GLU A 38 1.06 2.45 -12.61
CA GLU A 38 1.64 3.46 -13.49
C GLU A 38 2.81 4.17 -12.83
N GLN A 39 2.68 4.51 -11.55
CA GLN A 39 3.74 5.21 -10.83
C GLN A 39 4.98 4.33 -10.65
N CYS A 40 4.80 3.05 -10.35
CA CYS A 40 5.91 2.12 -10.24
C CYS A 40 6.65 1.97 -11.57
N GLU A 41 5.90 1.91 -12.68
CA GLU A 41 6.49 1.83 -14.01
C GLU A 41 7.24 3.12 -14.36
N ASP A 42 6.62 4.28 -14.13
CA ASP A 42 7.20 5.58 -14.47
C ASP A 42 8.48 5.88 -13.70
N HIS A 43 8.55 5.46 -12.45
CA HIS A 43 9.72 5.70 -11.60
C HIS A 43 10.68 4.52 -11.55
N ASP A 44 10.35 3.42 -12.21
CA ASP A 44 11.12 2.17 -12.14
C ASP A 44 11.42 1.79 -10.69
N CYS A 45 10.38 1.79 -9.87
CA CYS A 45 10.50 1.61 -8.43
C CYS A 45 9.36 0.74 -7.92
N THR A 46 9.69 -0.30 -7.15
CA THR A 46 8.72 -1.21 -6.56
C THR A 46 8.67 -1.14 -5.05
N SER A 47 9.31 -0.14 -4.44
CA SER A 47 9.26 0.12 -3.01
C SER A 47 8.29 1.25 -2.75
N VAL A 48 7.23 0.97 -1.99
CA VAL A 48 6.13 1.92 -1.78
C VAL A 48 5.84 2.04 -0.29
N LEU A 49 5.81 3.28 0.18
CA LEU A 49 5.31 3.61 1.52
C LEU A 49 3.97 4.33 1.36
N LEU A 50 2.91 3.72 1.88
CA LEU A 50 1.59 4.33 1.93
C LEU A 50 1.32 4.72 3.37
N GLU A 51 1.16 6.01 3.62
CA GLU A 51 1.04 6.55 4.97
C GLU A 51 -0.28 7.25 5.18
N ALA A 52 -0.89 7.00 6.34
CA ALA A 52 -2.08 7.71 6.80
C ALA A 52 -2.07 7.75 8.32
N ASP A 53 -2.75 8.74 8.90
CA ASP A 53 -2.86 8.81 10.35
C ASP A 53 -3.88 7.78 10.84
N SER A 54 -5.12 7.89 10.38
CA SER A 54 -6.20 6.99 10.74
C SER A 54 -7.05 6.74 9.50
N PRO A 55 -6.81 5.65 8.78
CA PRO A 55 -7.51 5.43 7.52
C PRO A 55 -9.01 5.20 7.73
N THR A 56 -9.81 5.75 6.82
CA THR A 56 -11.24 5.50 6.77
C THR A 56 -11.47 4.32 5.83
N ARG A 57 -12.06 3.27 6.34
CA ARG A 57 -12.25 2.03 5.57
C ARG A 57 -13.69 1.58 5.59
N ASN A 58 -14.18 1.18 4.41
CA ASN A 58 -15.48 0.55 4.23
C ASN A 58 -15.29 -0.63 3.27
N MET A 59 -14.90 -1.78 3.82
CA MET A 59 -14.53 -2.93 3.02
C MET A 59 -14.83 -4.23 3.80
N ASP A 60 -15.41 -5.20 3.09
CA ASP A 60 -15.70 -6.52 3.67
C ASP A 60 -14.59 -7.53 3.31
N THR A 61 -14.81 -8.80 3.65
CA THR A 61 -13.84 -9.85 3.40
C THR A 61 -13.57 -10.06 1.92
N VAL A 62 -14.61 -10.05 1.09
CA VAL A 62 -14.46 -10.23 -0.37
C VAL A 62 -13.65 -9.07 -0.95
N GLY A 63 -13.98 -7.84 -0.55
CA GLY A 63 -13.25 -6.66 -0.99
C GLY A 63 -11.79 -6.69 -0.59
N ALA A 64 -11.50 -7.11 0.64
CA ALA A 64 -10.12 -7.20 1.13
C ALA A 64 -9.32 -8.23 0.33
N PHE A 65 -9.90 -9.40 0.08
CA PHE A 65 -9.26 -10.43 -0.73
C PHE A 65 -8.98 -9.94 -2.15
N THR A 66 -10.00 -9.37 -2.79
CA THR A 66 -9.89 -8.85 -4.16
C THR A 66 -8.84 -7.76 -4.26
N SER A 67 -8.80 -6.87 -3.27
CA SER A 67 -7.81 -5.79 -3.21
C SER A 67 -6.39 -6.35 -3.06
N GLY A 68 -6.22 -7.39 -2.23
CA GLY A 68 -4.92 -8.04 -2.07
C GLY A 68 -4.41 -8.66 -3.36
N VAL A 69 -5.30 -9.32 -4.09
CA VAL A 69 -4.97 -9.89 -5.41
C VAL A 69 -4.56 -8.78 -6.37
N ALA A 70 -5.31 -7.66 -6.38
CA ALA A 70 -5.01 -6.54 -7.25
C ALA A 70 -3.68 -5.86 -6.88
N ALA A 71 -3.38 -5.74 -5.59
CA ALA A 71 -2.11 -5.17 -5.13
C ALA A 71 -0.93 -5.98 -5.68
N ALA A 72 -1.04 -7.29 -5.68
CA ALA A 72 0.02 -8.16 -6.20
C ALA A 72 0.24 -8.00 -7.70
N SER A 73 -0.74 -7.47 -8.43
CA SER A 73 -0.61 -7.22 -9.87
C SER A 73 0.01 -5.87 -10.20
N VAL A 74 0.28 -5.04 -9.20
CA VAL A 74 0.85 -3.69 -9.40
C VAL A 74 2.24 -3.77 -10.01
N ALA A 75 3.08 -4.62 -9.48
CA ALA A 75 4.44 -4.78 -9.96
C ALA A 75 4.98 -6.13 -9.53
N GLN A 76 5.86 -6.69 -10.33
CA GLN A 76 6.59 -7.89 -9.94
C GLN A 76 7.51 -7.51 -8.76
N ASN A 77 7.44 -8.31 -7.70
CA ASN A 77 8.26 -8.08 -6.50
C ASN A 77 7.97 -6.73 -5.82
N LEU A 78 6.69 -6.41 -5.67
CA LEU A 78 6.27 -5.19 -4.98
C LEU A 78 6.58 -5.28 -3.48
N TRP A 79 7.14 -4.21 -2.91
CA TRP A 79 7.35 -4.05 -1.48
C TRP A 79 6.48 -2.88 -1.03
N LEU A 80 5.43 -3.19 -0.28
CA LEU A 80 4.42 -2.21 0.14
C LEU A 80 4.37 -2.15 1.66
N ALA A 81 4.81 -1.03 2.22
CA ALA A 81 4.71 -0.74 3.64
C ALA A 81 3.48 0.13 3.87
N LEU A 82 2.57 -0.33 4.70
CA LEU A 82 1.35 0.40 5.06
C LEU A 82 1.54 0.99 6.45
N CYS A 83 1.84 2.28 6.52
CA CYS A 83 2.13 2.97 7.76
C CYS A 83 0.90 3.76 8.21
N PHE A 84 0.13 3.19 9.11
CA PHE A 84 -1.10 3.79 9.63
C PHE A 84 -0.89 4.08 11.11
N HIS A 85 -0.69 5.34 11.45
CA HIS A 85 -0.21 5.75 12.77
C HIS A 85 -1.16 5.42 13.92
N ARG A 86 -2.48 5.52 13.68
CA ARG A 86 -3.50 5.26 14.70
C ARG A 86 -4.43 4.14 14.28
N TYR A 87 -3.84 3.07 13.76
CA TYR A 87 -4.62 1.98 13.22
C TYR A 87 -4.04 0.66 13.69
N LYS A 88 -4.89 -0.18 14.24
CA LYS A 88 -4.50 -1.52 14.61
C LYS A 88 -5.03 -2.48 13.55
N PRO A 89 -4.16 -3.24 12.88
CA PRO A 89 -4.59 -4.21 11.87
C PRO A 89 -5.58 -5.21 12.48
N ASP A 90 -6.64 -5.50 11.73
CA ASP A 90 -7.69 -6.43 12.13
C ASP A 90 -7.75 -7.59 11.12
N GLU A 91 -8.80 -8.42 11.22
CA GLU A 91 -8.97 -9.57 10.34
C GLU A 91 -9.05 -9.19 8.87
N ILE A 92 -9.67 -8.06 8.55
CA ILE A 92 -9.80 -7.57 7.18
C ILE A 92 -8.42 -7.17 6.65
N SER A 93 -7.62 -6.45 7.47
CA SER A 93 -6.25 -6.08 7.11
C SER A 93 -5.39 -7.32 6.87
N GLU A 94 -5.50 -8.32 7.73
CA GLU A 94 -4.72 -9.55 7.62
C GLU A 94 -5.09 -10.34 6.37
N LEU A 95 -6.38 -10.37 6.03
CA LEU A 95 -6.85 -11.04 4.83
C LEU A 95 -6.28 -10.38 3.57
N PHE A 96 -6.27 -9.05 3.54
CA PHE A 96 -5.64 -8.30 2.45
C PHE A 96 -4.16 -8.65 2.33
N ARG A 97 -3.45 -8.60 3.45
CA ARG A 97 -2.01 -8.88 3.48
C ARG A 97 -1.69 -10.29 2.98
N GLN A 98 -2.43 -11.28 3.46
CA GLN A 98 -2.22 -12.67 3.04
C GLN A 98 -2.54 -12.89 1.57
N ALA A 99 -3.63 -12.31 1.06
CA ALA A 99 -4.00 -12.45 -0.34
C ALA A 99 -2.91 -11.88 -1.25
N ALA A 100 -2.34 -10.74 -0.89
CA ALA A 100 -1.25 -10.13 -1.63
C ALA A 100 0.03 -10.98 -1.56
N ARG A 101 0.39 -11.43 -0.37
CA ARG A 101 1.62 -12.23 -0.17
C ARG A 101 1.56 -13.57 -0.88
N ASN A 102 0.40 -14.21 -0.90
CA ASN A 102 0.24 -15.48 -1.60
C ASN A 102 0.45 -15.37 -3.10
N ARG A 103 0.42 -14.15 -3.63
CA ARG A 103 0.63 -13.89 -5.05
C ARG A 103 1.93 -13.14 -5.34
N GLY A 104 2.82 -13.09 -4.38
CA GLY A 104 4.17 -12.58 -4.59
C GLY A 104 4.44 -11.13 -4.19
N ALA A 105 3.46 -10.41 -3.66
CA ALA A 105 3.69 -9.08 -3.14
C ALA A 105 4.15 -9.17 -1.69
N ASN A 106 5.04 -8.26 -1.29
CA ASN A 106 5.53 -8.16 0.08
C ASN A 106 4.80 -6.99 0.74
N VAL A 107 3.87 -7.31 1.65
CA VAL A 107 3.03 -6.31 2.31
C VAL A 107 3.18 -6.44 3.81
N GLU A 108 3.38 -5.30 4.48
CA GLU A 108 3.46 -5.27 5.93
C GLU A 108 2.84 -3.99 6.48
N PHE A 109 2.28 -4.07 7.69
CA PHE A 109 1.68 -2.94 8.39
C PHE A 109 2.62 -2.40 9.44
N PHE A 110 2.67 -1.08 9.56
CA PHE A 110 3.49 -0.37 10.54
C PHE A 110 2.67 0.76 11.16
N SER A 111 3.01 1.11 12.40
CA SER A 111 2.45 2.29 13.06
C SER A 111 3.46 3.44 13.15
N ASP A 112 4.68 3.21 12.66
CA ASP A 112 5.79 4.16 12.73
C ASP A 112 6.50 4.22 11.38
N ARG A 113 6.68 5.43 10.85
CA ARG A 113 7.31 5.63 9.54
C ARG A 113 8.74 5.12 9.51
N GLU A 114 9.50 5.33 10.58
CA GLU A 114 10.90 4.91 10.63
C GLU A 114 11.02 3.40 10.51
N ALA A 115 10.18 2.66 11.23
CA ALA A 115 10.15 1.21 11.14
C ALA A 115 9.78 0.73 9.74
N ALA A 116 8.84 1.41 9.09
CA ALA A 116 8.43 1.08 7.72
C ALA A 116 9.59 1.28 6.74
N LEU A 117 10.32 2.38 6.87
CA LEU A 117 11.45 2.67 6.00
C LEU A 117 12.62 1.70 6.23
N VAL A 118 12.88 1.33 7.49
CA VAL A 118 13.89 0.32 7.80
C VAL A 118 13.54 -1.00 7.11
N TRP A 119 12.27 -1.42 7.19
CA TRP A 119 11.82 -2.66 6.56
C TRP A 119 11.98 -2.61 5.03
N LEU A 120 11.58 -1.51 4.40
CA LEU A 120 11.73 -1.36 2.95
C LEU A 120 13.20 -1.44 2.54
N ARG A 121 14.06 -0.73 3.24
CA ARG A 121 15.49 -0.65 2.89
C ARG A 121 16.25 -1.94 3.17
N ALA A 122 15.88 -2.66 4.23
CA ALA A 122 16.56 -3.88 4.61
C ALA A 122 16.25 -5.05 3.68
N ASN A 123 15.09 -5.06 3.05
CA ASN A 123 14.57 -6.23 2.33
C ASN A 123 14.49 -6.04 0.82
N ASN A 124 14.47 -4.80 0.34
CA ASN A 124 14.33 -4.54 -1.09
C ASN A 124 15.70 -4.42 -1.75
N PRO A 125 16.03 -5.33 -2.70
CA PRO A 125 17.33 -5.28 -3.38
C PRO A 125 17.51 -4.07 -4.29
N SER A 126 16.45 -3.28 -4.52
CA SER A 126 16.53 -2.06 -5.34
C SER A 126 17.22 -0.90 -4.63
N PHE A 127 17.43 -1.01 -3.34
CA PHE A 127 18.08 0.04 -2.57
C PHE A 127 19.60 -0.03 -2.70
#